data_fb4dd9eee3e0c6b3e8f2122335034b8f
#
_entry.id   fb4dd9eee3e0c6b3e8f2122335034b8f
#
_cell.length_a   1.000
_cell.length_b   1.000
_cell.length_c   1.000
_cell.angle_alpha   90.00
_cell.angle_beta   90.00
_cell.angle_gamma   90.00
#
_symmetry.space_group_name_H-M   'P 1'
#
loop_
_entity.id
_entity.type
_entity.pdbx_description
1 polymer ?
#
loop_
_entity_poly.entity_id
_entity_poly.type
_entity_poly.pdbx_seq_one_letter_code
_entity_poly.pdbx_strand_id
1 'polypeptide(L)'
;TEPTLLKSVGSVTTHFNFEAYANLSRQWGKHDLNTTFMYSMDKIKSKGRNTGRAFMDVIGQAHYAYNNRYLVDLSLSGSASSILDPDDRWGIFPAIGAGWILSEESFLKNDWLNFLKLRASYGVSGRADYAVNLFQDIYGSGGSYFFKNAPTSMSGMKLTQLGVEGLTYEKSHKLNVGVDFKAWNKLSLAVDAFYDHRTDILVAGGNAVSGILGMSVPNVNDGVVDNKGIEIALNWDDKISNFTYHLGGQFSFVRNKIINQNEEY
;
A
#
# COMPACT_ATOMS: atom_id res chain seq x y z
N THR A 1 -47.64 18.22 -30.66
CA THR A 1 -46.59 18.23 -29.60
C THR A 1 -45.51 17.25 -29.99
N GLU A 2 -44.37 17.76 -30.48
CA GLU A 2 -43.21 16.94 -30.79
C GLU A 2 -42.61 16.39 -29.51
N PRO A 3 -42.18 15.10 -29.48
CA PRO A 3 -41.53 14.53 -28.32
C PRO A 3 -40.14 15.13 -28.18
N THR A 4 -39.91 15.87 -27.10
CA THR A 4 -38.57 16.38 -26.72
C THR A 4 -37.70 15.20 -26.28
N LEU A 5 -36.82 14.73 -27.16
CA LEU A 5 -35.79 13.76 -26.82
C LEU A 5 -34.79 14.39 -25.85
N LEU A 6 -34.98 14.19 -24.58
CA LEU A 6 -33.95 14.47 -23.53
C LEU A 6 -32.79 13.50 -23.71
N LYS A 7 -31.78 13.91 -24.48
CA LYS A 7 -30.54 13.18 -24.63
C LYS A 7 -29.71 13.40 -23.35
N SER A 8 -29.88 12.52 -22.38
CA SER A 8 -29.01 12.44 -21.22
C SER A 8 -27.66 11.91 -21.70
N VAL A 9 -26.66 12.78 -21.79
CA VAL A 9 -25.27 12.34 -22.03
C VAL A 9 -24.76 11.85 -20.71
N GLY A 10 -24.63 10.53 -20.55
CA GLY A 10 -23.98 9.91 -19.40
C GLY A 10 -22.55 10.43 -19.20
N SER A 11 -22.04 10.35 -17.98
CA SER A 11 -20.65 10.71 -17.68
C SER A 11 -19.71 9.80 -18.47
N VAL A 12 -18.80 10.39 -19.25
CA VAL A 12 -17.73 9.65 -19.94
C VAL A 12 -16.51 9.62 -19.02
N THR A 13 -16.04 8.41 -18.68
CA THR A 13 -14.79 8.19 -17.97
C THR A 13 -13.75 7.68 -18.95
N THR A 14 -12.60 8.33 -19.00
CA THR A 14 -11.44 7.92 -19.77
C THR A 14 -10.40 7.37 -18.81
N HIS A 15 -9.91 6.17 -19.10
CA HIS A 15 -8.82 5.52 -18.39
C HIS A 15 -7.66 5.33 -19.38
N PHE A 16 -6.48 5.85 -18.99
CA PHE A 16 -5.24 5.69 -19.71
C PHE A 16 -4.23 5.00 -18.79
N ASN A 17 -3.71 3.87 -19.25
CA ASN A 17 -2.63 3.15 -18.57
C ASN A 17 -1.47 2.98 -19.57
N PHE A 18 -0.25 3.21 -19.06
CA PHE A 18 0.99 2.98 -19.79
C PHE A 18 2.00 2.30 -18.87
N GLU A 19 2.58 1.20 -19.33
CA GLU A 19 3.61 0.46 -18.62
C GLU A 19 4.78 0.17 -19.55
N ALA A 20 5.98 0.36 -19.05
CA ALA A 20 7.22 -0.02 -19.71
C ALA A 20 8.14 -0.69 -18.70
N TYR A 21 8.75 -1.81 -19.07
CA TYR A 21 9.67 -2.51 -18.20
C TYR A 21 10.87 -3.03 -18.97
N ALA A 22 11.97 -3.18 -18.26
CA ALA A 22 13.20 -3.80 -18.73
C ALA A 22 13.70 -4.81 -17.71
N ASN A 23 13.99 -6.03 -18.17
CA ASN A 23 14.54 -7.09 -17.35
C ASN A 23 15.97 -7.38 -17.80
N LEU A 24 16.87 -7.50 -16.84
CA LEU A 24 18.25 -7.93 -17.04
C LEU A 24 18.48 -9.16 -16.16
N SER A 25 18.82 -10.29 -16.78
CA SER A 25 19.22 -11.51 -16.09
C SER A 25 20.65 -11.85 -16.50
N ARG A 26 21.51 -12.09 -15.52
CA ARG A 26 22.90 -12.47 -15.76
C ARG A 26 23.37 -13.49 -14.74
N GLN A 27 23.95 -14.57 -15.25
CA GLN A 27 24.55 -15.62 -14.47
C GLN A 27 26.04 -15.73 -14.80
N TRP A 28 26.91 -15.76 -13.76
CA TRP A 28 28.34 -15.94 -13.91
C TRP A 28 28.93 -16.74 -12.75
N GLY A 29 29.45 -17.90 -13.04
CA GLY A 29 29.97 -18.83 -12.03
C GLY A 29 28.89 -19.19 -11.01
N LYS A 30 29.05 -18.78 -9.76
CA LYS A 30 28.11 -19.01 -8.65
C LYS A 30 27.14 -17.83 -8.38
N HIS A 31 27.20 -16.81 -9.20
CA HIS A 31 26.41 -15.61 -9.05
C HIS A 31 25.22 -15.62 -10.01
N ASP A 32 24.06 -15.27 -9.52
CA ASP A 32 22.84 -15.07 -10.30
C ASP A 32 22.26 -13.70 -9.93
N LEU A 33 22.08 -12.83 -10.93
CA LEU A 33 21.51 -11.49 -10.77
C LEU A 33 20.34 -11.33 -11.72
N ASN A 34 19.18 -11.00 -11.17
CA ASN A 34 17.98 -10.65 -11.90
C ASN A 34 17.53 -9.24 -11.48
N THR A 35 17.43 -8.34 -12.45
CA THR A 35 17.08 -6.95 -12.20
C THR A 35 15.90 -6.56 -13.08
N THR A 36 14.93 -5.88 -12.51
CA THR A 36 13.76 -5.35 -13.20
C THR A 36 13.68 -3.85 -12.97
N PHE A 37 13.51 -3.08 -14.04
CA PHE A 37 13.14 -1.67 -14.00
C PHE A 37 11.77 -1.52 -14.64
N MET A 38 10.88 -0.81 -13.96
CA MET A 38 9.51 -0.58 -14.44
C MET A 38 9.16 0.89 -14.30
N TYR A 39 8.50 1.42 -15.31
CA TYR A 39 7.80 2.69 -15.27
C TYR A 39 6.32 2.43 -15.54
N SER A 40 5.45 2.97 -14.70
CA SER A 40 4.00 2.86 -14.83
C SER A 40 3.35 4.23 -14.70
N MET A 41 2.34 4.48 -15.51
CA MET A 41 1.49 5.66 -15.39
C MET A 41 0.02 5.25 -15.58
N ASP A 42 -0.81 5.62 -14.62
CA ASP A 42 -2.25 5.42 -14.65
C ASP A 42 -2.97 6.75 -14.52
N LYS A 43 -3.96 7.02 -15.39
CA LYS A 43 -4.73 8.24 -15.38
C LYS A 43 -6.20 7.98 -15.65
N ILE A 44 -7.03 8.36 -14.70
CA ILE A 44 -8.49 8.28 -14.80
C ILE A 44 -9.04 9.71 -14.83
N LYS A 45 -9.84 10.04 -15.83
CA LYS A 45 -10.49 11.35 -15.98
C LYS A 45 -11.98 11.17 -16.32
N SER A 46 -12.85 11.79 -15.54
CA SER A 46 -14.28 11.85 -15.81
C SER A 46 -14.65 13.20 -16.42
N LYS A 47 -15.36 13.18 -17.57
CA LYS A 47 -15.79 14.39 -18.26
C LYS A 47 -16.81 15.15 -17.41
N GLY A 48 -16.63 16.45 -17.28
CA GLY A 48 -17.53 17.33 -16.55
C GLY A 48 -17.28 17.39 -15.03
N ARG A 49 -16.28 16.66 -14.52
CA ARG A 49 -15.87 16.73 -13.12
C ARG A 49 -14.36 16.95 -13.04
N ASN A 50 -13.92 17.86 -12.17
CA ASN A 50 -12.50 18.07 -11.90
C ASN A 50 -11.97 17.04 -10.88
N THR A 51 -12.30 15.77 -11.10
CA THR A 51 -12.00 14.65 -10.21
C THR A 51 -11.09 13.61 -10.87
N GLY A 52 -10.18 14.07 -11.75
CA GLY A 52 -9.18 13.19 -12.35
C GLY A 52 -8.18 12.70 -11.30
N ARG A 53 -7.78 11.42 -11.41
CA ARG A 53 -6.70 10.82 -10.63
C ARG A 53 -5.59 10.41 -11.58
N ALA A 54 -4.35 10.65 -11.20
CA ALA A 54 -3.18 10.18 -11.93
C ALA A 54 -2.15 9.65 -10.93
N PHE A 55 -1.58 8.50 -11.26
CA PHE A 55 -0.52 7.85 -10.52
C PHE A 55 0.66 7.61 -11.46
N MET A 56 1.85 7.70 -10.93
CA MET A 56 3.08 7.42 -11.67
C MET A 56 4.02 6.67 -10.73
N ASP A 57 4.60 5.58 -11.21
CA ASP A 57 5.52 4.76 -10.45
C ASP A 57 6.79 4.50 -11.25
N VAL A 58 7.94 4.61 -10.57
CA VAL A 58 9.25 4.20 -11.05
C VAL A 58 9.77 3.15 -10.08
N ILE A 59 9.99 1.94 -10.55
CA ILE A 59 10.35 0.80 -9.70
C ILE A 59 11.65 0.19 -10.20
N GLY A 60 12.60 0.00 -9.29
CA GLY A 60 13.81 -0.78 -9.50
C GLY A 60 13.83 -1.95 -8.53
N GLN A 61 14.03 -3.17 -9.03
CA GLN A 61 14.18 -4.38 -8.23
C GLN A 61 15.43 -5.14 -8.64
N ALA A 62 16.15 -5.71 -7.68
CA ALA A 62 17.28 -6.58 -7.91
C ALA A 62 17.20 -7.79 -6.98
N HIS A 63 17.23 -8.96 -7.58
CA HIS A 63 17.38 -10.23 -6.89
C HIS A 63 18.77 -10.77 -7.17
N TYR A 64 19.54 -11.03 -6.12
CA TYR A 64 20.87 -11.58 -6.21
C TYR A 64 20.96 -12.86 -5.41
N ALA A 65 21.49 -13.92 -6.05
CA ALA A 65 21.75 -15.20 -5.42
C ALA A 65 23.24 -15.58 -5.57
N TYR A 66 23.86 -15.96 -4.46
CA TYR A 66 25.22 -16.51 -4.46
C TYR A 66 25.19 -17.99 -4.11
N ASN A 67 25.67 -18.81 -5.04
CA ASN A 67 25.78 -20.25 -4.91
C ASN A 67 24.44 -20.94 -4.53
N ASN A 68 23.30 -20.32 -4.90
CA ASN A 68 21.94 -20.75 -4.51
C ASN A 68 21.75 -20.91 -2.99
N ARG A 69 22.56 -20.24 -2.16
CA ARG A 69 22.50 -20.31 -0.70
C ARG A 69 22.19 -18.99 -0.05
N TYR A 70 22.84 -17.94 -0.50
CA TYR A 70 22.68 -16.59 0.02
C TYR A 70 21.88 -15.77 -0.98
N LEU A 71 20.75 -15.28 -0.54
CA LEU A 71 19.78 -14.55 -1.35
C LEU A 71 19.65 -13.14 -0.81
N VAL A 72 19.66 -12.14 -1.69
CA VAL A 72 19.42 -10.74 -1.33
C VAL A 72 18.45 -10.16 -2.34
N ASP A 73 17.41 -9.54 -1.84
CA ASP A 73 16.40 -8.82 -2.60
C ASP A 73 16.47 -7.33 -2.25
N LEU A 74 16.54 -6.49 -3.25
CA LEU A 74 16.49 -5.03 -3.10
C LEU A 74 15.35 -4.50 -3.95
N SER A 75 14.56 -3.60 -3.41
CA SER A 75 13.52 -2.89 -4.16
C SER A 75 13.50 -1.42 -3.75
N LEU A 76 13.38 -0.56 -4.75
CA LEU A 76 13.18 0.87 -4.55
C LEU A 76 12.07 1.32 -5.47
N SER A 77 11.00 1.88 -4.92
CA SER A 77 9.94 2.48 -5.69
C SER A 77 9.79 3.96 -5.36
N GLY A 78 9.65 4.78 -6.41
CA GLY A 78 9.23 6.16 -6.32
C GLY A 78 7.84 6.28 -6.92
N SER A 79 6.87 6.71 -6.12
CA SER A 79 5.47 6.85 -6.54
C SER A 79 5.01 8.29 -6.43
N ALA A 80 4.29 8.77 -7.45
CA ALA A 80 3.66 10.08 -7.42
C ALA A 80 2.14 9.96 -7.58
N SER A 81 1.40 10.70 -6.75
CA SER A 81 -0.06 10.73 -6.80
C SER A 81 -0.59 12.15 -6.98
N SER A 82 -1.48 12.37 -7.94
CA SER A 82 -2.16 13.66 -8.13
C SER A 82 -3.19 13.99 -7.06
N ILE A 83 -3.44 13.06 -6.13
CA ILE A 83 -4.31 13.26 -4.98
C ILE A 83 -3.64 14.15 -3.94
N LEU A 84 -2.29 14.13 -3.91
CA LEU A 84 -1.47 14.93 -3.01
C LEU A 84 -1.12 16.29 -3.63
N ASP A 85 -0.71 17.22 -2.79
CA ASP A 85 -0.21 18.53 -3.22
C ASP A 85 0.95 18.38 -4.20
N PRO A 86 1.11 19.25 -5.22
CA PRO A 86 2.25 19.21 -6.13
C PRO A 86 3.61 19.10 -5.48
N ASP A 87 3.81 19.71 -4.32
CA ASP A 87 5.09 19.73 -3.62
C ASP A 87 5.34 18.43 -2.81
N ASP A 88 4.27 17.72 -2.37
CA ASP A 88 4.33 16.53 -1.52
C ASP A 88 3.94 15.22 -2.23
N ARG A 89 3.73 15.25 -3.54
CA ARG A 89 3.17 14.11 -4.29
C ARG A 89 4.09 12.92 -4.50
N TRP A 90 5.42 13.08 -4.30
CA TRP A 90 6.37 12.00 -4.46
C TRP A 90 6.67 11.30 -3.14
N GLY A 91 6.49 9.98 -3.12
CA GLY A 91 6.92 9.09 -2.04
C GLY A 91 8.01 8.13 -2.51
N ILE A 92 8.96 7.82 -1.63
CA ILE A 92 10.04 6.86 -1.87
C ILE A 92 9.88 5.69 -0.90
N PHE A 93 9.84 4.48 -1.43
CA PHE A 93 9.53 3.26 -0.67
C PHE A 93 10.60 2.19 -0.92
N PRO A 94 11.63 2.13 -0.06
CA PRO A 94 12.66 1.12 -0.12
C PRO A 94 12.22 -0.19 0.53
N ALA A 95 12.75 -1.32 0.03
CA ALA A 95 12.64 -2.61 0.69
C ALA A 95 13.90 -3.43 0.47
N ILE A 96 14.26 -4.23 1.48
CA ILE A 96 15.37 -5.17 1.47
C ILE A 96 14.93 -6.50 2.04
N GLY A 97 15.35 -7.59 1.42
CA GLY A 97 15.17 -8.95 1.88
C GLY A 97 16.49 -9.71 1.88
N ALA A 98 16.64 -10.63 2.80
CA ALA A 98 17.76 -11.56 2.86
C ALA A 98 17.24 -12.98 3.12
N GLY A 99 17.85 -13.96 2.47
CA GLY A 99 17.55 -15.38 2.64
C GLY A 99 18.82 -16.21 2.71
N TRP A 100 18.83 -17.19 3.61
CA TRP A 100 19.90 -18.13 3.74
C TRP A 100 19.36 -19.56 3.69
N ILE A 101 19.77 -20.32 2.66
CA ILE A 101 19.38 -21.72 2.50
C ILE A 101 20.40 -22.58 3.26
N LEU A 102 20.11 -22.81 4.53
CA LEU A 102 20.95 -23.54 5.45
C LEU A 102 21.14 -25.03 5.07
N SER A 103 20.12 -25.64 4.45
CA SER A 103 20.18 -27.03 4.02
C SER A 103 21.25 -27.30 2.94
N GLU A 104 21.71 -26.24 2.24
CA GLU A 104 22.79 -26.36 1.26
C GLU A 104 24.20 -26.28 1.89
N GLU A 105 24.27 -25.95 3.20
CA GLU A 105 25.56 -25.92 3.90
C GLU A 105 26.05 -27.32 4.25
N SER A 106 27.37 -27.52 4.15
CA SER A 106 27.97 -28.82 4.34
C SER A 106 27.78 -29.40 5.75
N PHE A 107 27.64 -28.53 6.77
CA PHE A 107 27.47 -28.95 8.17
C PHE A 107 26.02 -29.35 8.50
N LEU A 108 25.02 -29.06 7.63
CA LEU A 108 23.62 -29.41 7.84
C LEU A 108 23.10 -30.47 6.85
N LYS A 109 23.94 -31.00 5.97
CA LYS A 109 23.54 -32.06 5.02
C LYS A 109 23.19 -33.35 5.76
N ASN A 110 21.90 -33.69 5.76
CA ASN A 110 21.33 -34.88 6.36
C ASN A 110 20.26 -35.48 5.44
N ASP A 111 20.07 -36.79 5.48
CA ASP A 111 19.09 -37.47 4.61
C ASP A 111 17.63 -37.13 4.97
N TRP A 112 17.37 -36.70 6.20
CA TRP A 112 16.03 -36.36 6.65
C TRP A 112 15.67 -34.89 6.40
N LEU A 113 16.66 -33.96 6.32
CA LEU A 113 16.45 -32.54 6.12
C LEU A 113 16.49 -32.20 4.62
N ASN A 114 15.33 -32.00 4.01
CA ASN A 114 15.24 -31.71 2.59
C ASN A 114 15.46 -30.23 2.27
N PHE A 115 14.98 -29.33 3.15
CA PHE A 115 15.08 -27.89 2.94
C PHE A 115 15.00 -27.13 4.26
N LEU A 116 15.90 -26.19 4.47
CA LEU A 116 15.84 -25.23 5.56
C LEU A 116 16.31 -23.88 5.05
N LYS A 117 15.41 -22.90 5.09
CA LYS A 117 15.68 -21.50 4.71
C LYS A 117 15.29 -20.56 5.84
N LEU A 118 16.21 -19.69 6.23
CA LEU A 118 15.91 -18.51 7.04
C LEU A 118 15.71 -17.33 6.11
N ARG A 119 14.74 -16.47 6.44
CA ARG A 119 14.46 -15.26 5.69
C ARG A 119 14.13 -14.11 6.62
N ALA A 120 14.57 -12.92 6.23
CA ALA A 120 14.24 -11.67 6.90
C ALA A 120 14.02 -10.60 5.84
N SER A 121 13.02 -9.75 6.04
CA SER A 121 12.78 -8.62 5.16
C SER A 121 12.30 -7.40 5.94
N TYR A 122 12.70 -6.24 5.46
CA TYR A 122 12.19 -4.95 5.92
C TYR A 122 11.85 -4.11 4.70
N GLY A 123 10.71 -3.44 4.75
CA GLY A 123 10.29 -2.56 3.67
C GLY A 123 9.33 -1.48 4.15
N VAL A 124 9.34 -0.37 3.41
CA VAL A 124 8.38 0.71 3.57
C VAL A 124 7.43 0.68 2.40
N SER A 125 6.14 0.76 2.65
CA SER A 125 5.12 0.93 1.62
C SER A 125 4.29 2.16 1.91
N GLY A 126 3.89 2.88 0.85
CA GLY A 126 3.05 4.08 0.94
C GLY A 126 1.66 3.85 0.37
N ARG A 127 0.68 4.54 0.91
CA ARG A 127 -0.69 4.58 0.41
C ARG A 127 -1.20 6.02 0.42
N ALA A 128 -1.79 6.48 -0.69
CA ALA A 128 -2.44 7.77 -0.82
C ALA A 128 -3.81 7.59 -1.48
N ASP A 129 -4.71 6.82 -0.82
CA ASP A 129 -6.07 6.57 -1.32
C ASP A 129 -7.06 7.49 -0.60
N TYR A 130 -6.95 8.77 -0.91
CA TYR A 130 -7.77 9.83 -0.31
C TYR A 130 -8.83 10.34 -1.29
N ALA A 131 -9.73 11.19 -0.78
CA ALA A 131 -10.62 11.93 -1.63
C ALA A 131 -9.83 12.91 -2.52
N VAL A 132 -10.28 13.10 -3.75
CA VAL A 132 -9.68 14.06 -4.68
C VAL A 132 -9.86 15.49 -4.15
N ASN A 133 -8.83 16.31 -4.29
CA ASN A 133 -8.81 17.73 -3.84
C ASN A 133 -8.90 17.91 -2.30
N LEU A 134 -8.54 16.89 -1.52
CA LEU A 134 -8.57 16.99 -0.06
C LEU A 134 -7.59 18.04 0.48
N PHE A 135 -6.51 18.32 -0.26
CA PHE A 135 -5.51 19.35 0.08
C PHE A 135 -5.93 20.78 -0.32
N GLN A 136 -7.11 20.95 -0.93
CA GLN A 136 -7.57 22.26 -1.43
C GLN A 136 -8.74 22.80 -0.62
N ASP A 137 -8.76 24.12 -0.45
CA ASP A 137 -9.94 24.84 0.02
C ASP A 137 -11.04 24.80 -1.04
N ILE A 138 -12.24 24.39 -0.64
CA ILE A 138 -13.39 24.32 -1.53
C ILE A 138 -14.44 25.32 -1.08
N TYR A 139 -14.82 26.21 -2.00
CA TYR A 139 -15.90 27.14 -1.83
C TYR A 139 -17.17 26.62 -2.47
N GLY A 140 -18.28 26.67 -1.75
CA GLY A 140 -19.58 26.23 -2.20
C GLY A 140 -20.64 27.31 -2.01
N SER A 141 -21.90 27.01 -2.37
CA SER A 141 -23.02 27.89 -2.18
C SER A 141 -23.21 28.25 -0.70
N GLY A 142 -23.23 29.52 -0.38
CA GLY A 142 -23.52 30.05 0.94
C GLY A 142 -25.01 30.39 1.11
N GLY A 143 -25.32 31.12 2.19
CA GLY A 143 -26.67 31.67 2.40
C GLY A 143 -27.09 32.66 1.28
N SER A 144 -28.38 32.83 1.10
CA SER A 144 -28.93 33.82 0.18
C SER A 144 -29.24 35.12 0.90
N TYR A 145 -28.98 36.20 0.24
CA TYR A 145 -29.28 37.56 0.75
C TYR A 145 -30.19 38.28 -0.24
N PHE A 146 -31.15 39.03 0.30
CA PHE A 146 -32.06 39.84 -0.49
C PHE A 146 -31.57 41.29 -0.49
N PHE A 147 -31.23 41.80 -1.65
CA PHE A 147 -30.86 43.21 -1.83
C PHE A 147 -32.07 44.05 -2.19
N LYS A 148 -32.30 45.11 -1.39
CA LYS A 148 -33.42 46.08 -1.55
C LYS A 148 -34.82 45.43 -1.41
N ASN A 149 -35.83 46.15 -1.77
CA ASN A 149 -37.25 45.77 -1.74
C ASN A 149 -37.64 44.82 -2.92
N ALA A 150 -36.71 44.34 -3.69
CA ALA A 150 -36.99 43.43 -4.78
C ALA A 150 -36.88 41.96 -4.32
N PRO A 151 -37.75 41.05 -4.76
CA PRO A 151 -37.76 39.65 -4.35
C PRO A 151 -36.62 38.84 -5.01
N THR A 152 -35.52 39.47 -5.37
CA THR A 152 -34.38 38.81 -6.01
C THR A 152 -33.35 38.45 -4.95
N SER A 153 -33.22 37.17 -4.66
CA SER A 153 -32.16 36.67 -3.78
C SER A 153 -30.87 36.44 -4.57
N MET A 154 -29.75 36.83 -4.00
CA MET A 154 -28.42 36.50 -4.49
C MET A 154 -27.80 35.45 -3.58
N SER A 155 -27.32 34.38 -4.18
CA SER A 155 -26.62 33.31 -3.46
C SER A 155 -25.19 33.77 -3.12
N GLY A 156 -24.82 33.72 -1.85
CA GLY A 156 -23.44 33.91 -1.42
C GLY A 156 -22.57 32.68 -1.65
N MET A 157 -21.28 32.87 -1.50
CA MET A 157 -20.32 31.76 -1.44
C MET A 157 -19.74 31.65 -0.03
N LYS A 158 -19.50 30.46 0.42
CA LYS A 158 -18.81 30.18 1.69
C LYS A 158 -17.77 29.09 1.51
N LEU A 159 -16.75 29.11 2.34
CA LEU A 159 -15.81 28.00 2.45
C LEU A 159 -16.56 26.77 2.99
N THR A 160 -16.54 25.65 2.25
CA THR A 160 -17.24 24.41 2.61
C THR A 160 -16.30 23.31 3.03
N GLN A 161 -15.02 23.41 2.64
CA GLN A 161 -13.95 22.50 3.02
C GLN A 161 -12.66 23.30 3.18
N LEU A 162 -11.98 23.11 4.30
CA LEU A 162 -10.57 23.50 4.46
C LEU A 162 -9.67 22.41 3.91
N GLY A 163 -8.68 22.79 3.11
CA GLY A 163 -7.64 21.90 2.63
C GLY A 163 -6.81 21.32 3.78
N VAL A 164 -6.38 20.08 3.61
CA VAL A 164 -5.44 19.43 4.51
C VAL A 164 -4.04 19.90 4.14
N GLU A 165 -3.40 20.66 5.04
CA GLU A 165 -2.00 21.07 4.87
C GLU A 165 -1.07 19.87 5.11
N GLY A 166 -0.03 19.74 4.26
CA GLY A 166 0.97 18.67 4.39
C GLY A 166 0.40 17.26 4.19
N LEU A 167 -0.68 17.12 3.39
CA LEU A 167 -1.26 15.81 3.07
C LEU A 167 -0.21 14.93 2.38
N THR A 168 0.15 13.82 3.03
CA THR A 168 1.21 12.91 2.58
C THR A 168 0.73 11.46 2.50
N TYR A 169 1.60 10.56 2.08
CA TYR A 169 1.35 9.12 2.08
C TYR A 169 1.25 8.58 3.51
N GLU A 170 0.25 7.74 3.76
CA GLU A 170 0.29 6.81 4.89
C GLU A 170 1.44 5.84 4.64
N LYS A 171 2.34 5.67 5.61
CA LYS A 171 3.52 4.81 5.51
C LYS A 171 3.35 3.58 6.39
N SER A 172 3.77 2.43 5.87
CA SER A 172 3.78 1.17 6.58
C SER A 172 5.18 0.60 6.56
N HIS A 173 5.80 0.52 7.74
CA HIS A 173 7.12 -0.04 7.99
C HIS A 173 6.95 -1.50 8.39
N LYS A 174 7.29 -2.42 7.49
CA LYS A 174 7.04 -3.85 7.63
C LYS A 174 8.32 -4.60 7.86
N LEU A 175 8.40 -5.30 8.99
CA LEU A 175 9.46 -6.27 9.30
C LEU A 175 8.85 -7.66 9.28
N ASN A 176 9.46 -8.58 8.56
CA ASN A 176 9.11 -10.01 8.58
C ASN A 176 10.36 -10.85 8.78
N VAL A 177 10.26 -11.86 9.64
CA VAL A 177 11.27 -12.89 9.82
C VAL A 177 10.60 -14.25 9.72
N GLY A 178 11.13 -15.14 8.90
CA GLY A 178 10.50 -16.43 8.64
C GLY A 178 11.49 -17.57 8.49
N VAL A 179 10.96 -18.78 8.68
CA VAL A 179 11.65 -20.04 8.53
C VAL A 179 10.81 -20.94 7.65
N ASP A 180 11.41 -21.46 6.58
CA ASP A 180 10.83 -22.50 5.73
C ASP A 180 11.60 -23.81 5.96
N PHE A 181 10.90 -24.86 6.34
CA PHE A 181 11.47 -26.14 6.70
C PHE A 181 10.75 -27.28 5.97
N LYS A 182 11.53 -28.23 5.39
CA LYS A 182 10.99 -29.47 4.84
C LYS A 182 11.83 -30.65 5.30
N ALA A 183 11.17 -31.73 5.72
CA ALA A 183 11.79 -32.92 6.22
C ALA A 183 11.11 -34.21 5.72
N TRP A 184 11.91 -35.29 5.63
CA TRP A 184 11.48 -36.65 5.25
C TRP A 184 10.72 -36.73 3.91
N ASN A 185 10.81 -35.71 3.06
CA ASN A 185 9.98 -35.54 1.86
C ASN A 185 8.47 -35.59 2.12
N LYS A 186 8.04 -35.39 3.37
CA LYS A 186 6.66 -35.49 3.83
C LYS A 186 6.19 -34.23 4.56
N LEU A 187 7.02 -33.68 5.42
CA LEU A 187 6.70 -32.53 6.25
C LEU A 187 7.14 -31.24 5.57
N SER A 188 6.25 -30.26 5.50
CA SER A 188 6.55 -28.87 5.15
C SER A 188 6.01 -27.96 6.24
N LEU A 189 6.88 -27.12 6.81
CA LEU A 189 6.54 -26.14 7.85
C LEU A 189 7.03 -24.77 7.40
N ALA A 190 6.17 -23.77 7.46
CA ALA A 190 6.52 -22.36 7.34
C ALA A 190 6.07 -21.61 8.59
N VAL A 191 6.97 -20.82 9.15
CA VAL A 191 6.70 -19.98 10.33
C VAL A 191 7.13 -18.57 9.99
N ASP A 192 6.23 -17.60 10.19
CA ASP A 192 6.46 -16.18 10.02
C ASP A 192 6.14 -15.41 11.29
N ALA A 193 7.01 -14.46 11.62
CA ALA A 193 6.72 -13.42 12.61
C ALA A 193 6.83 -12.07 11.92
N PHE A 194 5.83 -11.22 12.08
CA PHE A 194 5.79 -9.92 11.44
C PHE A 194 5.47 -8.78 12.41
N TYR A 195 5.94 -7.60 12.06
CA TYR A 195 5.63 -6.34 12.72
C TYR A 195 5.41 -5.26 11.65
N ASP A 196 4.27 -4.60 11.67
CA ASP A 196 3.87 -3.52 10.76
C ASP A 196 3.56 -2.27 11.60
N HIS A 197 4.41 -1.27 11.49
CA HIS A 197 4.25 0.04 12.12
C HIS A 197 3.77 1.03 11.09
N ARG A 198 2.51 1.47 11.20
CA ARG A 198 1.89 2.42 10.28
C ARG A 198 1.87 3.80 10.88
N THR A 199 2.38 4.75 10.11
CA THR A 199 2.44 6.18 10.48
C THR A 199 1.73 7.03 9.42
N ASP A 200 1.57 8.28 9.74
CA ASP A 200 0.98 9.29 8.86
C ASP A 200 -0.43 8.90 8.39
N ILE A 201 -1.17 8.09 9.16
CA ILE A 201 -2.55 7.71 8.84
C ILE A 201 -3.44 8.95 8.95
N LEU A 202 -4.26 9.16 7.93
CA LEU A 202 -5.18 10.29 7.91
C LEU A 202 -6.30 10.08 8.95
N VAL A 203 -6.33 10.93 9.96
CA VAL A 203 -7.32 10.93 11.05
C VAL A 203 -8.05 12.25 11.12
N ALA A 204 -9.17 12.28 11.83
CA ALA A 204 -9.90 13.52 12.06
C ALA A 204 -9.01 14.53 12.81
N GLY A 205 -9.08 15.79 12.43
CA GLY A 205 -8.23 16.88 12.95
C GLY A 205 -8.53 17.30 14.40
N GLY A 206 -9.18 16.43 15.17
CA GLY A 206 -9.45 16.61 16.60
C GLY A 206 -10.52 17.67 16.93
N ASN A 207 -10.99 17.64 18.17
CA ASN A 207 -11.94 18.63 18.71
C ASN A 207 -11.24 19.89 19.23
N ALA A 208 -9.92 20.01 19.04
CA ALA A 208 -9.09 21.09 19.59
C ALA A 208 -9.40 22.47 18.98
N VAL A 209 -10.21 22.54 17.94
CA VAL A 209 -10.58 23.79 17.31
C VAL A 209 -11.94 24.23 17.82
N SER A 210 -11.94 25.42 18.42
CA SER A 210 -13.14 26.07 18.92
C SER A 210 -14.27 26.09 17.87
N GLY A 211 -15.49 25.71 18.27
CA GLY A 211 -16.70 25.84 17.45
C GLY A 211 -16.99 27.24 16.89
N ILE A 212 -16.21 28.26 17.32
CA ILE A 212 -16.20 29.62 16.77
C ILE A 212 -15.81 29.64 15.29
N LEU A 213 -15.03 28.69 14.78
CA LEU A 213 -14.71 28.59 13.36
C LEU A 213 -15.93 28.31 12.45
N GLY A 214 -17.01 27.75 13.00
CA GLY A 214 -18.24 27.49 12.27
C GLY A 214 -18.10 26.47 11.13
N MET A 215 -17.01 25.69 11.11
CA MET A 215 -16.75 24.65 10.13
C MET A 215 -15.97 23.48 10.73
N SER A 216 -15.98 22.35 10.04
CA SER A 216 -15.21 21.16 10.45
C SER A 216 -13.71 21.39 10.29
N VAL A 217 -12.94 20.92 11.27
CA VAL A 217 -11.48 20.91 11.20
C VAL A 217 -11.02 19.92 10.11
N PRO A 218 -10.02 20.27 9.30
CA PRO A 218 -9.46 19.34 8.33
C PRO A 218 -8.85 18.13 9.01
N ASN A 219 -8.80 17.00 8.30
CA ASN A 219 -8.07 15.83 8.75
C ASN A 219 -6.56 16.14 8.81
N VAL A 220 -5.82 15.32 9.54
CA VAL A 220 -4.35 15.40 9.66
C VAL A 220 -3.71 14.03 9.50
N ASN A 221 -2.51 13.97 8.95
CA ASN A 221 -1.71 12.74 8.86
C ASN A 221 -0.93 12.51 10.17
N ASP A 222 -1.60 12.11 11.25
CA ASP A 222 -1.01 11.94 12.58
C ASP A 222 -1.34 10.57 13.21
N GLY A 223 -2.17 9.78 12.56
CA GLY A 223 -2.57 8.47 13.08
C GLY A 223 -1.41 7.46 13.04
N VAL A 224 -1.28 6.66 14.12
CA VAL A 224 -0.26 5.62 14.27
C VAL A 224 -0.90 4.33 14.75
N VAL A 225 -0.60 3.23 14.06
CA VAL A 225 -1.12 1.89 14.37
C VAL A 225 -0.01 0.86 14.27
N ASP A 226 0.10 0.02 15.29
CA ASP A 226 0.98 -1.16 15.30
C ASP A 226 0.16 -2.42 15.01
N ASN A 227 0.68 -3.27 14.14
CA ASN A 227 0.13 -4.59 13.88
C ASN A 227 1.26 -5.62 13.92
N LYS A 228 1.11 -6.69 14.71
CA LYS A 228 2.10 -7.74 14.84
C LYS A 228 1.45 -9.10 14.97
N GLY A 229 2.15 -10.12 14.51
CA GLY A 229 1.60 -11.47 14.58
C GLY A 229 2.62 -12.56 14.26
N ILE A 230 2.11 -13.78 14.40
CA ILE A 230 2.81 -15.00 14.04
C ILE A 230 1.87 -15.83 13.17
N GLU A 231 2.42 -16.39 12.10
CA GLU A 231 1.71 -17.28 11.18
C GLU A 231 2.47 -18.59 11.07
N ILE A 232 1.76 -19.70 11.11
CA ILE A 232 2.31 -21.05 11.01
C ILE A 232 1.51 -21.81 9.97
N ALA A 233 2.18 -22.40 8.99
CA ALA A 233 1.58 -23.30 8.03
C ALA A 233 2.30 -24.65 8.09
N LEU A 234 1.55 -25.73 8.29
CA LEU A 234 2.04 -27.08 8.39
C LEU A 234 1.35 -27.95 7.35
N ASN A 235 2.12 -28.71 6.57
CA ASN A 235 1.61 -29.68 5.63
C ASN A 235 2.36 -31.00 5.80
N TRP A 236 1.61 -32.10 5.73
CA TRP A 236 2.13 -33.47 5.75
C TRP A 236 1.58 -34.24 4.57
N ASP A 237 2.47 -34.72 3.73
CA ASP A 237 2.16 -35.52 2.54
C ASP A 237 2.74 -36.91 2.73
N ASP A 238 1.93 -37.97 2.63
CA ASP A 238 2.44 -39.33 2.73
C ASP A 238 1.61 -40.28 1.87
N LYS A 239 2.20 -41.48 1.65
CA LYS A 239 1.61 -42.55 0.86
C LYS A 239 1.75 -43.86 1.58
N ILE A 240 0.63 -44.57 1.76
CA ILE A 240 0.54 -45.90 2.31
C ILE A 240 0.05 -46.83 1.18
N SER A 241 0.94 -47.64 0.63
CA SER A 241 0.65 -48.47 -0.56
C SER A 241 0.14 -47.65 -1.74
N ASN A 242 -1.11 -47.82 -2.15
CA ASN A 242 -1.76 -47.06 -3.22
C ASN A 242 -2.54 -45.86 -2.73
N PHE A 243 -2.65 -45.66 -1.41
CA PHE A 243 -3.38 -44.56 -0.82
C PHE A 243 -2.44 -43.37 -0.51
N THR A 244 -2.65 -42.25 -1.19
CA THR A 244 -1.95 -40.97 -0.92
C THR A 244 -2.84 -40.07 -0.10
N TYR A 245 -2.31 -39.48 0.96
CA TYR A 245 -3.03 -38.54 1.79
C TYR A 245 -2.22 -37.29 2.06
N HIS A 246 -2.95 -36.19 2.26
CA HIS A 246 -2.43 -34.88 2.58
C HIS A 246 -3.16 -34.35 3.82
N LEU A 247 -2.39 -33.85 4.80
CA LEU A 247 -2.92 -33.18 6.00
C LEU A 247 -2.30 -31.79 6.05
N GLY A 248 -3.14 -30.75 6.06
CA GLY A 248 -2.70 -29.35 6.13
C GLY A 248 -3.38 -28.62 7.29
N GLY A 249 -2.63 -27.76 7.94
CA GLY A 249 -3.13 -26.87 8.99
C GLY A 249 -2.46 -25.50 8.92
N GLN A 250 -3.23 -24.47 9.23
CA GLN A 250 -2.73 -23.10 9.33
C GLN A 250 -3.18 -22.49 10.64
N PHE A 251 -2.29 -21.73 11.27
CA PHE A 251 -2.56 -20.96 12.46
C PHE A 251 -2.05 -19.54 12.28
N SER A 252 -2.86 -18.54 12.60
CA SER A 252 -2.48 -17.14 12.59
C SER A 252 -2.93 -16.48 13.88
N PHE A 253 -2.02 -15.76 14.53
CA PHE A 253 -2.30 -14.94 15.68
C PHE A 253 -1.81 -13.52 15.41
N VAL A 254 -2.77 -12.58 15.38
CA VAL A 254 -2.51 -11.18 15.03
C VAL A 254 -3.05 -10.26 16.13
N ARG A 255 -2.27 -9.24 16.47
CA ARG A 255 -2.68 -8.17 17.38
C ARG A 255 -2.45 -6.82 16.74
N ASN A 256 -3.51 -6.03 16.74
CA ASN A 256 -3.51 -4.64 16.33
C ASN A 256 -3.59 -3.73 17.57
N LYS A 257 -2.86 -2.60 17.55
CA LYS A 257 -2.91 -1.58 18.59
C LYS A 257 -2.88 -0.20 17.95
N ILE A 258 -3.88 0.60 18.23
CA ILE A 258 -3.88 2.04 17.91
C ILE A 258 -2.94 2.71 18.91
N ILE A 259 -1.93 3.43 18.42
CA ILE A 259 -0.95 4.14 19.23
C ILE A 259 -1.33 5.61 19.34
N ASN A 260 -1.77 6.22 18.21
CA ASN A 260 -2.24 7.59 18.16
C ASN A 260 -3.39 7.69 17.14
N GLN A 261 -4.46 8.37 17.50
CA GLN A 261 -5.56 8.73 16.60
C GLN A 261 -6.04 10.17 16.81
N ASN A 262 -5.15 11.03 17.34
CA ASN A 262 -5.40 12.45 17.61
C ASN A 262 -6.58 12.66 18.59
N GLU A 263 -6.64 11.87 19.66
CA GLU A 263 -7.60 12.01 20.75
C GLU A 263 -7.12 13.07 21.76
N GLU A 264 -8.04 13.88 22.26
CA GLU A 264 -7.80 14.71 23.45
C GLU A 264 -7.75 13.82 24.71
N TYR A 265 -6.75 14.03 25.55
CA TYR A 265 -6.61 13.41 26.87
C TYR A 265 -7.41 14.21 27.93
#